data_99fed2b1e56360f7798c3f0cbaec4b63
#
_entry.id   99fed2b1e56360f7798c3f0cbaec4b63
#
_cell.length_a   1.000
_cell.length_b   1.000
_cell.length_c   1.000
_cell.angle_alpha   90.00
_cell.angle_beta   90.00
_cell.angle_gamma   90.00
#
_symmetry.space_group_name_H-M   'P 1'
#
loop_
_entity.id
_entity.type
_entity.pdbx_description
1 polymer ?
#
loop_
_entity_poly.entity_id
_entity_poly.type
_entity_poly.pdbx_seq_one_letter_code
_entity_poly.pdbx_strand_id
1 'polypeptide(L)'
;MQQDGRYLLVTNDRQLTPAQMLACYREKDGVEKRFTLCKHDLQVSPIFLHQDQRIEAMLLLNMLALLTDSILERQLRQHGLRLTTRRLIEQLETLCVIETHCWDGSVLYRLTPMTPAQAELIHMLDSLLQFPCQRLVTWSSAGSSGPPVPLLPPPS
;
A
#
# COMPACT_ATOMS: atom_id res chain seq x y z
N MET A 1 17.44 -26.43 -33.89
CA MET A 1 17.50 -25.31 -32.93
C MET A 1 16.09 -25.05 -32.44
N GLN A 2 15.77 -25.44 -31.23
CA GLN A 2 14.51 -25.17 -30.59
C GLN A 2 14.48 -23.67 -30.25
N GLN A 3 13.54 -22.92 -30.84
CA GLN A 3 13.39 -21.48 -30.54
C GLN A 3 12.42 -21.35 -29.38
N ASP A 4 12.93 -21.56 -28.16
CA ASP A 4 12.17 -21.33 -26.95
C ASP A 4 11.88 -19.82 -26.79
N GLY A 5 10.67 -19.48 -26.32
CA GLY A 5 10.27 -18.08 -26.06
C GLY A 5 9.36 -17.46 -27.13
N ARG A 6 8.84 -18.24 -28.08
CA ARG A 6 7.81 -17.77 -29.01
C ARG A 6 6.42 -18.20 -28.56
N TYR A 7 5.46 -17.31 -28.64
CA TYR A 7 4.06 -17.60 -28.40
C TYR A 7 3.20 -16.99 -29.51
N LEU A 8 2.03 -17.58 -29.73
CA LEU A 8 1.07 -17.13 -30.73
C LEU A 8 -0.10 -16.45 -30.01
N LEU A 9 -0.43 -15.22 -30.44
CA LEU A 9 -1.64 -14.53 -30.00
C LEU A 9 -2.68 -14.66 -31.11
N VAL A 10 -3.90 -15.02 -30.72
CA VAL A 10 -5.04 -15.17 -31.63
C VAL A 10 -6.18 -14.30 -31.11
N THR A 11 -6.85 -13.59 -32.02
CA THR A 11 -8.02 -12.77 -31.71
C THR A 11 -9.11 -13.01 -32.77
N ASN A 12 -10.36 -12.87 -32.35
CA ASN A 12 -11.51 -12.81 -33.24
C ASN A 12 -11.86 -11.37 -33.67
N ASP A 13 -11.23 -10.38 -33.06
CA ASP A 13 -11.36 -8.98 -33.43
C ASP A 13 -10.46 -8.67 -34.63
N ARG A 14 -11.09 -8.42 -35.78
CA ARG A 14 -10.39 -8.15 -37.06
C ARG A 14 -9.89 -6.71 -37.19
N GLN A 15 -10.26 -5.82 -36.25
CA GLN A 15 -9.87 -4.42 -36.29
C GLN A 15 -8.57 -4.15 -35.51
N LEU A 16 -8.14 -5.09 -34.65
CA LEU A 16 -6.91 -4.96 -33.87
C LEU A 16 -5.67 -5.16 -34.72
N THR A 17 -4.79 -4.19 -34.67
CA THR A 17 -3.43 -4.32 -35.22
C THR A 17 -2.58 -5.25 -34.34
N PRO A 18 -1.51 -5.88 -34.85
CA PRO A 18 -0.62 -6.72 -34.07
C PRO A 18 -0.04 -6.02 -32.83
N ALA A 19 0.26 -4.72 -32.91
CA ALA A 19 0.77 -3.94 -31.80
C ALA A 19 -0.28 -3.75 -30.70
N GLN A 20 -1.54 -3.47 -31.07
CA GLN A 20 -2.66 -3.36 -30.13
C GLN A 20 -2.98 -4.70 -29.49
N MET A 21 -2.96 -5.79 -30.25
CA MET A 21 -3.15 -7.14 -29.72
C MET A 21 -2.09 -7.47 -28.65
N LEU A 22 -0.83 -7.13 -28.90
CA LEU A 22 0.25 -7.33 -27.93
C LEU A 22 0.08 -6.43 -26.70
N ALA A 23 -0.37 -5.20 -26.85
CA ALA A 23 -0.67 -4.29 -25.75
C ALA A 23 -1.78 -4.85 -24.86
N CYS A 24 -2.92 -5.25 -25.43
CA CYS A 24 -4.02 -5.89 -24.69
C CYS A 24 -3.58 -7.16 -23.95
N TYR A 25 -2.75 -7.98 -24.60
CA TYR A 25 -2.22 -9.18 -23.93
C TYR A 25 -1.35 -8.85 -22.71
N ARG A 26 -0.52 -7.82 -22.81
CA ARG A 26 0.31 -7.36 -21.67
C ARG A 26 -0.51 -6.76 -20.54
N GLU A 27 -1.64 -6.13 -20.83
CA GLU A 27 -2.56 -5.60 -19.81
C GLU A 27 -3.17 -6.72 -18.95
N LYS A 28 -3.32 -7.94 -19.51
CA LYS A 28 -3.75 -9.12 -18.75
C LYS A 28 -2.88 -9.41 -17.54
N ASP A 29 -1.57 -9.23 -17.65
CA ASP A 29 -0.63 -9.41 -16.52
C ASP A 29 -1.00 -8.51 -15.32
N GLY A 30 -1.48 -7.30 -15.58
CA GLY A 30 -1.97 -6.40 -14.53
C GLY A 30 -3.21 -6.92 -13.81
N VAL A 31 -4.11 -7.59 -14.53
CA VAL A 31 -5.32 -8.20 -13.95
C VAL A 31 -4.94 -9.43 -13.12
N GLU A 32 -4.07 -10.28 -13.63
CA GLU A 32 -3.61 -11.48 -12.92
C GLU A 32 -2.89 -11.13 -11.62
N LYS A 33 -2.06 -10.10 -11.61
CA LYS A 33 -1.41 -9.59 -10.40
C LYS A 33 -2.41 -9.10 -9.35
N ARG A 34 -3.47 -8.42 -9.76
CA ARG A 34 -4.54 -7.98 -8.84
C ARG A 34 -5.33 -9.15 -8.27
N PHE A 35 -5.62 -10.18 -9.07
CA PHE A 35 -6.23 -11.40 -8.54
C PHE A 35 -5.32 -12.13 -7.55
N THR A 36 -4.02 -12.13 -7.79
CA THR A 36 -3.04 -12.69 -6.85
C THR A 36 -3.06 -11.92 -5.54
N LEU A 37 -3.09 -10.59 -5.58
CA LEU A 37 -3.18 -9.72 -4.40
C LEU A 37 -4.47 -9.99 -3.62
N CYS A 38 -5.62 -10.11 -4.29
CA CYS A 38 -6.87 -10.50 -3.64
C CYS A 38 -6.77 -11.83 -2.90
N LYS A 39 -6.16 -12.84 -3.51
CA LYS A 39 -6.10 -14.19 -2.96
C LYS A 39 -5.09 -14.32 -1.82
N HIS A 40 -3.94 -13.68 -1.94
CA HIS A 40 -2.82 -13.86 -1.02
C HIS A 40 -2.76 -12.78 0.06
N ASP A 41 -2.83 -11.51 -0.33
CA ASP A 41 -2.61 -10.42 0.61
C ASP A 41 -3.92 -10.02 1.32
N LEU A 42 -5.05 -10.00 0.60
CA LEU A 42 -6.36 -9.71 1.17
C LEU A 42 -7.11 -10.95 1.67
N GLN A 43 -6.56 -12.14 1.47
CA GLN A 43 -7.10 -13.42 1.96
C GLN A 43 -8.59 -13.63 1.64
N VAL A 44 -9.04 -13.22 0.46
CA VAL A 44 -10.45 -13.34 0.03
C VAL A 44 -10.88 -14.80 -0.14
N SER A 45 -9.94 -15.72 -0.27
CA SER A 45 -10.20 -17.15 -0.47
C SER A 45 -9.48 -18.00 0.57
N PRO A 46 -10.12 -19.01 1.15
CA PRO A 46 -11.51 -19.45 0.92
C PRO A 46 -12.54 -18.58 1.64
N ILE A 47 -13.73 -18.45 1.04
CA ILE A 47 -14.85 -17.71 1.61
C ILE A 47 -15.62 -18.64 2.55
N PHE A 48 -15.61 -18.33 3.86
CA PHE A 48 -16.35 -19.08 4.90
C PHE A 48 -17.69 -18.43 5.28
N LEU A 49 -18.10 -17.40 4.54
CA LEU A 49 -19.35 -16.69 4.79
C LEU A 49 -20.52 -17.42 4.09
N HIS A 50 -21.64 -17.54 4.79
CA HIS A 50 -22.82 -18.23 4.29
C HIS A 50 -24.01 -17.29 3.98
N GLN A 51 -23.93 -16.02 4.38
CA GLN A 51 -24.96 -15.03 4.13
C GLN A 51 -24.57 -14.16 2.94
N ASP A 52 -25.44 -14.05 1.94
CA ASP A 52 -25.19 -13.31 0.71
C ASP A 52 -24.79 -11.86 0.97
N GLN A 53 -25.49 -11.17 1.88
CA GLN A 53 -25.16 -9.78 2.25
C GLN A 53 -23.74 -9.63 2.83
N ARG A 54 -23.27 -10.62 3.60
CA ARG A 54 -21.89 -10.59 4.15
C ARG A 54 -20.84 -10.87 3.07
N ILE A 55 -21.19 -11.73 2.11
CA ILE A 55 -20.33 -12.00 0.95
C ILE A 55 -20.20 -10.75 0.09
N GLU A 56 -21.32 -10.08 -0.21
CA GLU A 56 -21.33 -8.82 -0.97
C GLU A 56 -20.53 -7.72 -0.26
N ALA A 57 -20.73 -7.55 1.05
CA ALA A 57 -19.98 -6.57 1.85
C ALA A 57 -18.48 -6.87 1.84
N MET A 58 -18.08 -8.14 1.96
CA MET A 58 -16.69 -8.54 1.90
C MET A 58 -16.08 -8.26 0.52
N LEU A 59 -16.81 -8.58 -0.55
CA LEU A 59 -16.37 -8.30 -1.92
C LEU A 59 -16.21 -6.80 -2.15
N LEU A 60 -17.13 -5.97 -1.67
CA LEU A 60 -17.04 -4.53 -1.74
C LEU A 60 -15.80 -4.01 -1.02
N LEU A 61 -15.54 -4.46 0.21
CA LEU A 61 -14.34 -4.06 0.96
C LEU A 61 -13.06 -4.45 0.23
N ASN A 62 -13.02 -5.64 -0.37
CA ASN A 62 -11.86 -6.07 -1.16
C ASN A 62 -11.68 -5.23 -2.43
N MET A 63 -12.76 -4.84 -3.09
CA MET A 63 -12.68 -3.93 -4.24
C MET A 63 -12.16 -2.55 -3.84
N LEU A 64 -12.60 -2.02 -2.70
CA LEU A 64 -12.09 -0.76 -2.16
C LEU A 64 -10.60 -0.86 -1.77
N ALA A 65 -10.19 -1.96 -1.15
CA ALA A 65 -8.79 -2.21 -0.81
C ALA A 65 -7.91 -2.26 -2.07
N LEU A 66 -8.34 -2.98 -3.11
CA LEU A 66 -7.63 -3.02 -4.40
C LEU A 66 -7.55 -1.65 -5.08
N LEU A 67 -8.62 -0.86 -5.00
CA LEU A 67 -8.64 0.48 -5.54
C LEU A 67 -7.63 1.36 -4.81
N THR A 68 -7.63 1.33 -3.48
CA THR A 68 -6.70 2.08 -2.63
C THR A 68 -5.26 1.70 -2.93
N ASP A 69 -4.96 0.40 -3.01
CA ASP A 69 -3.65 -0.12 -3.38
C ASP A 69 -3.20 0.39 -4.76
N SER A 70 -4.09 0.30 -5.74
CA SER A 70 -3.81 0.76 -7.12
C SER A 70 -3.54 2.27 -7.21
N ILE A 71 -4.28 3.07 -6.44
CA ILE A 71 -4.09 4.53 -6.36
C ILE A 71 -2.74 4.82 -5.71
N LEU A 72 -2.43 4.18 -4.57
CA LEU A 72 -1.18 4.38 -3.86
C LEU A 72 0.03 4.02 -4.72
N GLU A 73 0.03 2.85 -5.35
CA GLU A 73 1.11 2.44 -6.26
C GLU A 73 1.26 3.38 -7.47
N ARG A 74 0.15 3.89 -8.00
CA ARG A 74 0.18 4.88 -9.07
C ARG A 74 0.85 6.17 -8.60
N GLN A 75 0.48 6.65 -7.43
CA GLN A 75 1.06 7.83 -6.81
C GLN A 75 2.57 7.66 -6.58
N LEU A 76 2.99 6.54 -5.97
CA LEU A 76 4.39 6.21 -5.76
C LEU A 76 5.19 6.24 -7.08
N ARG A 77 4.64 5.63 -8.13
CA ARG A 77 5.26 5.64 -9.47
C ARG A 77 5.39 7.05 -10.07
N GLN A 78 4.38 7.91 -9.86
CA GLN A 78 4.43 9.31 -10.33
C GLN A 78 5.55 10.10 -9.66
N HIS A 79 5.91 9.75 -8.41
CA HIS A 79 7.03 10.34 -7.68
C HIS A 79 8.37 9.59 -7.88
N GLY A 80 8.43 8.70 -8.89
CA GLY A 80 9.65 7.99 -9.26
C GLY A 80 9.94 6.73 -8.44
N LEU A 81 9.08 6.38 -7.47
CA LEU A 81 9.23 5.16 -6.68
C LEU A 81 8.56 3.96 -7.36
N ARG A 82 9.35 2.93 -7.61
CA ARG A 82 8.87 1.64 -8.12
C ARG A 82 8.69 0.65 -6.97
N LEU A 83 7.86 1.03 -5.99
CA LEU A 83 7.53 0.19 -4.84
C LEU A 83 6.09 -0.32 -4.97
N THR A 84 5.87 -1.56 -4.54
CA THR A 84 4.53 -2.08 -4.30
C THR A 84 4.06 -1.67 -2.91
N THR A 85 2.75 -1.58 -2.70
CA THR A 85 2.17 -1.27 -1.38
C THR A 85 2.67 -2.22 -0.31
N ARG A 86 2.77 -3.50 -0.61
CA ARG A 86 3.34 -4.51 0.29
C ARG A 86 4.75 -4.15 0.73
N ARG A 87 5.64 -3.83 -0.21
CA ARG A 87 7.02 -3.43 0.11
C ARG A 87 7.08 -2.14 0.90
N LEU A 88 6.18 -1.20 0.63
CA LEU A 88 6.06 0.02 1.41
C LEU A 88 5.70 -0.30 2.87
N ILE A 89 4.69 -1.15 3.09
CA ILE A 89 4.29 -1.58 4.42
C ILE A 89 5.44 -2.30 5.13
N GLU A 90 6.08 -3.27 4.49
CA GLU A 90 7.24 -4.01 5.03
C GLU A 90 8.39 -3.07 5.48
N GLN A 91 8.61 -1.97 4.76
CA GLN A 91 9.63 -0.99 5.14
C GLN A 91 9.22 -0.11 6.33
N LEU A 92 7.92 0.15 6.50
CA LEU A 92 7.41 1.03 7.54
C LEU A 92 6.94 0.27 8.79
N GLU A 93 6.68 -1.04 8.73
CA GLU A 93 6.16 -1.84 9.86
C GLU A 93 7.08 -1.87 11.08
N THR A 94 8.36 -1.61 10.89
CA THR A 94 9.34 -1.53 11.99
C THR A 94 9.30 -0.19 12.72
N LEU A 95 8.57 0.79 12.19
CA LEU A 95 8.38 2.08 12.84
C LEU A 95 7.26 1.96 13.87
N CYS A 96 7.64 2.06 15.13
CA CYS A 96 6.72 1.95 16.25
C CYS A 96 6.82 3.19 17.13
N VAL A 97 5.69 3.57 17.71
CA VAL A 97 5.64 4.55 18.79
C VAL A 97 5.71 3.80 20.11
N ILE A 98 6.76 4.06 20.88
CA ILE A 98 6.95 3.50 22.22
C ILE A 98 6.32 4.47 23.21
N GLU A 99 5.32 3.98 23.92
CA GLU A 99 4.70 4.69 25.04
C GLU A 99 5.32 4.22 26.35
N THR A 100 5.89 5.14 27.11
CA THR A 100 6.52 4.86 28.39
C THR A 100 5.76 5.58 29.49
N HIS A 101 5.18 4.84 30.42
CA HIS A 101 4.56 5.38 31.61
C HIS A 101 5.60 5.54 32.69
N CYS A 102 5.85 6.78 33.10
CA CYS A 102 6.79 7.11 34.14
C CYS A 102 6.14 6.98 35.51
N TRP A 103 6.97 6.78 36.55
CA TRP A 103 6.54 6.64 37.95
C TRP A 103 5.89 7.92 38.51
N ASP A 104 6.16 9.08 37.93
CA ASP A 104 5.55 10.37 38.28
C ASP A 104 4.18 10.61 37.65
N GLY A 105 3.65 9.60 36.89
CA GLY A 105 2.40 9.67 36.18
C GLY A 105 2.50 10.33 34.79
N SER A 106 3.68 10.79 34.38
CA SER A 106 3.89 11.30 33.04
C SER A 106 3.99 10.17 32.04
N VAL A 107 3.57 10.47 30.81
CA VAL A 107 3.64 9.53 29.68
C VAL A 107 4.56 10.11 28.62
N LEU A 108 5.60 9.35 28.28
CA LEU A 108 6.56 9.71 27.25
C LEU A 108 6.30 8.89 26.00
N TYR A 109 6.26 9.56 24.86
CA TYR A 109 6.15 8.91 23.57
C TYR A 109 7.48 9.05 22.81
N ARG A 110 7.98 7.96 22.30
CA ARG A 110 9.21 7.94 21.52
C ARG A 110 8.99 7.12 20.26
N LEU A 111 9.38 7.67 19.11
CA LEU A 111 9.43 6.90 17.88
C LEU A 111 10.72 6.07 17.83
N THR A 112 10.62 4.83 17.31
CA THR A 112 11.82 4.02 17.03
C THR A 112 12.74 4.75 16.06
N PRO A 113 14.08 4.55 16.15
CA PRO A 113 15.01 5.15 15.21
C PRO A 113 14.65 4.78 13.76
N MET A 114 14.59 5.78 12.90
CA MET A 114 14.32 5.60 11.47
C MET A 114 15.63 5.44 10.69
N THR A 115 15.60 4.56 9.71
CA THR A 115 16.65 4.52 8.68
C THR A 115 16.49 5.73 7.73
N PRO A 116 17.56 6.15 7.03
CA PRO A 116 17.46 7.23 6.03
C PRO A 116 16.40 6.95 4.96
N ALA A 117 16.29 5.70 4.52
CA ALA A 117 15.28 5.29 3.53
C ALA A 117 13.84 5.43 4.07
N GLN A 118 13.61 5.10 5.34
CA GLN A 118 12.30 5.29 5.98
C GLN A 118 11.94 6.77 6.13
N ALA A 119 12.91 7.61 6.49
CA ALA A 119 12.71 9.05 6.59
C ALA A 119 12.35 9.66 5.24
N GLU A 120 13.00 9.24 4.16
CA GLU A 120 12.69 9.67 2.80
C GLU A 120 11.29 9.23 2.36
N LEU A 121 10.91 7.99 2.66
CA LEU A 121 9.56 7.48 2.38
C LEU A 121 8.48 8.25 3.14
N ILE A 122 8.68 8.54 4.41
CA ILE A 122 7.73 9.31 5.21
C ILE A 122 7.58 10.73 4.68
N HIS A 123 8.70 11.38 4.34
CA HIS A 123 8.67 12.73 3.77
C HIS A 123 7.89 12.76 2.45
N MET A 124 8.03 11.71 1.64
CA MET A 124 7.34 11.58 0.38
C MET A 124 5.85 11.28 0.57
N LEU A 125 5.50 10.39 1.50
CA LEU A 125 4.11 10.11 1.85
C LEU A 125 3.40 11.33 2.43
N ASP A 126 4.10 12.17 3.20
CA ASP A 126 3.58 13.44 3.70
C ASP A 126 3.18 14.38 2.54
N SER A 127 4.06 14.48 1.54
CA SER A 127 3.78 15.25 0.32
C SER A 127 2.60 14.70 -0.48
N LEU A 128 2.45 13.36 -0.52
CA LEU A 128 1.41 12.68 -1.30
C LEU A 128 0.04 12.72 -0.65
N LEU A 129 -0.01 12.52 0.65
CA LEU A 129 -1.25 12.31 1.39
C LEU A 129 -1.76 13.60 2.05
N GLN A 130 -0.96 14.69 1.97
CA GLN A 130 -1.19 15.92 2.74
C GLN A 130 -1.40 15.62 4.25
N PHE A 131 -0.89 14.50 4.69
CA PHE A 131 -0.93 14.09 6.09
C PHE A 131 0.26 14.71 6.81
N PRO A 132 0.13 15.24 8.04
CA PRO A 132 1.23 15.88 8.76
C PRO A 132 2.22 14.84 9.32
N CYS A 133 2.75 13.96 8.45
CA CYS A 133 3.77 12.96 8.82
C CYS A 133 5.09 13.60 9.23
N GLN A 134 5.34 14.86 8.86
CA GLN A 134 6.51 15.64 9.30
C GLN A 134 6.58 15.74 10.83
N ARG A 135 5.44 15.71 11.52
CA ARG A 135 5.40 15.66 12.98
C ARG A 135 6.06 14.40 13.54
N LEU A 136 6.01 13.27 12.84
CA LEU A 136 6.67 12.04 13.25
C LEU A 136 8.20 12.16 13.13
N VAL A 137 8.70 12.82 12.09
CA VAL A 137 10.14 13.02 11.85
C VAL A 137 10.72 14.00 12.88
N THR A 138 10.05 15.13 13.11
CA THR A 138 10.48 16.12 14.12
C THR A 138 10.42 15.55 15.53
N TRP A 139 9.51 14.64 15.78
CA TRP A 139 9.36 13.98 17.09
C TRP A 139 10.50 12.99 17.38
N SER A 140 11.01 12.32 16.34
CA SER A 140 12.17 11.43 16.46
C SER A 140 13.48 12.17 16.76
N SER A 141 13.63 13.40 16.27
CA SER A 141 14.86 14.20 16.42
C SER A 141 14.93 15.02 17.72
N ALA A 142 13.78 15.39 18.26
CA ALA A 142 13.68 16.10 19.51
C ALA A 142 13.45 15.08 20.62
N GLY A 143 14.46 14.71 21.38
CA GLY A 143 14.28 13.94 22.62
C GLY A 143 13.38 14.69 23.61
N SER A 144 12.12 14.93 23.28
CA SER A 144 11.26 15.90 23.91
C SER A 144 10.21 15.26 24.82
N SER A 145 10.25 15.68 26.05
CA SER A 145 9.16 15.70 27.03
C SER A 145 8.05 16.69 26.60
N GLY A 146 7.36 16.42 25.50
CA GLY A 146 6.19 17.20 25.10
C GLY A 146 4.92 16.36 25.11
N PRO A 147 3.74 16.96 25.35
CA PRO A 147 2.48 16.19 25.33
C PRO A 147 2.27 15.58 23.93
N PRO A 148 1.67 14.37 23.86
CA PRO A 148 1.40 13.72 22.59
C PRO A 148 0.48 14.61 21.76
N VAL A 149 0.92 14.93 20.56
CA VAL A 149 0.02 15.52 19.58
C VAL A 149 -0.90 14.40 19.12
N PRO A 150 -2.23 14.52 19.21
CA PRO A 150 -3.14 13.49 18.75
C PRO A 150 -2.86 13.18 17.28
N LEU A 151 -2.65 11.91 16.97
CA LEU A 151 -2.38 11.40 15.63
C LEU A 151 -3.60 11.52 14.70
N LEU A 152 -4.78 11.77 15.26
CA LEU A 152 -6.04 11.98 14.55
C LEU A 152 -6.77 13.17 15.18
N PRO A 153 -7.42 14.01 14.37
CA PRO A 153 -8.41 14.95 14.89
C PRO A 153 -9.53 14.13 15.57
N PRO A 154 -10.12 14.62 16.67
CA PRO A 154 -11.25 13.93 17.27
C PRO A 154 -12.36 13.76 16.23
N PRO A 155 -13.07 12.64 16.24
CA PRO A 155 -14.22 12.45 15.37
C PRO A 155 -15.23 13.56 15.66
N SER A 156 -15.63 14.25 14.61
CA SER A 156 -16.71 15.25 14.60
C SER A 156 -18.06 14.60 14.80
#